data_7b6477220bc15ce8ece535155bed9cd3
#
_entry.id   7b6477220bc15ce8ece535155bed9cd3
#
_cell.length_a   1.000
_cell.length_b   1.000
_cell.length_c   1.000
_cell.angle_alpha   90.00
_cell.angle_beta   90.00
_cell.angle_gamma   90.00
#
_symmetry.space_group_name_H-M   'P 1'
#
loop_
_entity.id
_entity.type
_entity.pdbx_description
1 polymer ?
#
loop_
_entity_poly.entity_id
_entity_poly.type
_entity_poly.pdbx_seq_one_letter_code
_entity_poly.pdbx_strand_id
1 'polypeptide(L)'
;FKEHKIRLKMSFLALIKWTLCSCLIGIFLGLIGAGFYKALSFVTSFREANPNILFLLPLSGIIIVFMYNLAGKSASSGTNLVISAIQSNEEVPARVAPLIIISTIITHLFGGSAGREGAALQVGGSIGNFLAKVLHFDDKDTRIMIMCGMSACFSALFGTPIAAAIFSMEVIS
;
A
#
# COMPACT_ATOMS: atom_id res chain seq x y z
N PHE A 1 32.29 -23.70 18.25
CA PHE A 1 30.99 -24.35 18.59
C PHE A 1 30.01 -23.38 19.26
N LYS A 2 30.45 -22.50 20.14
CA LYS A 2 29.61 -21.52 20.84
C LYS A 2 29.07 -20.42 19.92
N GLU A 3 29.89 -19.88 19.04
CA GLU A 3 29.48 -18.88 18.05
C GLU A 3 28.45 -19.40 17.04
N HIS A 4 28.59 -20.63 16.62
CA HIS A 4 27.64 -21.25 15.68
C HIS A 4 26.25 -21.43 16.31
N LYS A 5 26.18 -21.83 17.58
CA LYS A 5 24.92 -21.91 18.36
C LYS A 5 24.26 -20.54 18.57
N ILE A 6 25.06 -19.49 18.79
CA ILE A 6 24.56 -18.12 18.96
C ILE A 6 23.98 -17.60 17.63
N ARG A 7 24.68 -17.80 16.53
CA ARG A 7 24.18 -17.45 15.17
C ARG A 7 22.87 -18.16 14.82
N LEU A 8 22.78 -19.48 15.07
CA LEU A 8 21.58 -20.26 14.83
C LEU A 8 20.40 -19.74 15.67
N LYS A 9 20.62 -19.43 16.95
CA LYS A 9 19.58 -18.89 17.83
C LYS A 9 19.10 -17.51 17.37
N MET A 10 20.01 -16.63 16.96
CA MET A 10 19.67 -15.30 16.43
C MET A 10 18.89 -15.39 15.10
N SER A 11 19.31 -16.30 14.19
CA SER A 11 18.58 -16.53 12.94
C SER A 11 17.17 -17.10 13.17
N PHE A 12 17.00 -17.99 14.15
CA PHE A 12 15.71 -18.55 14.51
C PHE A 12 14.76 -17.51 15.12
N LEU A 13 15.27 -16.64 16.00
CA LEU A 13 14.50 -15.55 16.57
C LEU A 13 14.08 -14.53 15.52
N ALA A 14 14.99 -14.19 14.57
CA ALA A 14 14.67 -13.32 13.45
C ALA A 14 13.59 -13.94 12.55
N LEU A 15 13.65 -15.24 12.28
CA LEU A 15 12.63 -15.94 11.50
C LEU A 15 11.26 -15.87 12.17
N ILE A 16 11.18 -16.11 13.48
CA ILE A 16 9.92 -16.01 14.24
C ILE A 16 9.39 -14.55 14.17
N LYS A 17 10.25 -13.56 14.44
CA LYS A 17 9.90 -12.14 14.37
C LYS A 17 9.26 -11.80 13.01
N TRP A 18 9.93 -12.12 11.93
CA TRP A 18 9.46 -11.78 10.58
C TRP A 18 8.23 -12.57 10.17
N THR A 19 8.09 -13.83 10.59
CA THR A 19 6.87 -14.61 10.34
C THR A 19 5.67 -13.98 11.04
N LEU A 20 5.80 -13.60 12.30
CA LEU A 20 4.72 -12.94 13.05
C LEU A 20 4.36 -11.57 12.43
N CYS A 21 5.37 -10.74 12.11
CA CYS A 21 5.15 -9.46 11.45
C CYS A 21 4.46 -9.62 10.10
N SER A 22 4.88 -10.59 9.29
CA SER A 22 4.28 -10.87 7.98
C SER A 22 2.84 -11.36 8.09
N CYS A 23 2.53 -12.20 9.08
CA CYS A 23 1.15 -12.62 9.35
C CYS A 23 0.26 -11.43 9.75
N LEU A 24 0.73 -10.59 10.67
CA LEU A 24 -0.03 -9.43 11.12
C LEU A 24 -0.30 -8.44 9.99
N ILE A 25 0.75 -8.06 9.24
CA ILE A 25 0.60 -7.12 8.12
C ILE A 25 -0.25 -7.73 7.00
N GLY A 26 -0.10 -9.04 6.74
CA GLY A 26 -0.88 -9.77 5.75
C GLY A 26 -2.37 -9.80 6.07
N ILE A 27 -2.75 -10.07 7.32
CA ILE A 27 -4.15 -10.05 7.77
C ILE A 27 -4.71 -8.63 7.65
N PHE A 28 -3.99 -7.63 8.17
CA PHE A 28 -4.45 -6.24 8.19
C PHE A 28 -4.62 -5.67 6.77
N LEU A 29 -3.61 -5.83 5.93
CA LEU A 29 -3.66 -5.36 4.54
C LEU A 29 -4.54 -6.23 3.65
N GLY A 30 -4.67 -7.51 3.96
CA GLY A 30 -5.62 -8.40 3.30
C GLY A 30 -7.06 -7.93 3.47
N LEU A 31 -7.46 -7.53 4.69
CA LEU A 31 -8.78 -6.96 4.95
C LEU A 31 -8.99 -5.62 4.24
N ILE A 32 -8.00 -4.72 4.30
CA ILE A 32 -8.07 -3.42 3.60
C ILE A 32 -8.14 -3.63 2.08
N GLY A 33 -7.30 -4.48 1.52
CA GLY A 33 -7.27 -4.79 0.10
C GLY A 33 -8.57 -5.44 -0.39
N ALA A 34 -9.13 -6.37 0.37
CA ALA A 34 -10.42 -6.98 0.06
C ALA A 34 -11.56 -5.95 0.12
N GLY A 35 -11.56 -5.06 1.10
CA GLY A 35 -12.51 -3.95 1.20
C GLY A 35 -12.39 -2.99 0.02
N PHE A 36 -11.17 -2.63 -0.34
CA PHE A 36 -10.88 -1.77 -1.49
C PHE A 36 -11.33 -2.41 -2.80
N TYR A 37 -11.03 -3.70 -3.01
CA TYR A 37 -11.50 -4.44 -4.18
C TYR A 37 -13.02 -4.46 -4.30
N LYS A 38 -13.72 -4.76 -3.19
CA LYS A 38 -15.20 -4.76 -3.17
C LYS A 38 -15.77 -3.37 -3.46
N ALA A 39 -15.18 -2.32 -2.90
CA ALA A 39 -15.60 -0.95 -3.15
C ALA A 39 -15.42 -0.57 -4.63
N LEU A 40 -14.28 -0.91 -5.23
CA LEU A 40 -14.04 -0.68 -6.67
C LEU A 40 -15.02 -1.46 -7.55
N SER A 41 -15.29 -2.72 -7.24
CA SER A 41 -16.27 -3.54 -7.98
C SER A 41 -17.65 -2.92 -7.87
N PHE A 42 -18.07 -2.52 -6.69
CA PHE A 42 -19.38 -1.89 -6.47
C PHE A 42 -19.55 -0.58 -7.26
N VAL A 43 -18.58 0.34 -7.17
CA VAL A 43 -18.69 1.63 -7.88
C VAL A 43 -18.61 1.46 -9.40
N THR A 44 -17.87 0.47 -9.89
CA THR A 44 -17.80 0.14 -11.31
C THR A 44 -19.14 -0.36 -11.81
N SER A 45 -19.76 -1.33 -11.12
CA SER A 45 -21.10 -1.83 -11.48
C SER A 45 -22.16 -0.74 -11.38
N PHE A 46 -22.08 0.13 -10.36
CA PHE A 46 -22.98 1.27 -10.21
C PHE A 46 -22.87 2.25 -11.38
N ARG A 47 -21.65 2.56 -11.81
CA ARG A 47 -21.40 3.41 -12.98
C ARG A 47 -21.96 2.78 -14.27
N GLU A 48 -21.75 1.47 -14.46
CA GLU A 48 -22.28 0.76 -15.64
C GLU A 48 -23.80 0.82 -15.71
N ALA A 49 -24.48 0.77 -14.57
CA ALA A 49 -25.92 0.96 -14.48
C ALA A 49 -26.37 2.42 -14.71
N ASN A 50 -25.48 3.39 -14.52
CA ASN A 50 -25.78 4.82 -14.60
C ASN A 50 -24.75 5.57 -15.47
N PRO A 51 -24.75 5.40 -16.80
CA PRO A 51 -23.70 5.95 -17.68
C PRO A 51 -23.62 7.48 -17.68
N ASN A 52 -24.69 8.17 -17.30
CA ASN A 52 -24.72 9.64 -17.20
C ASN A 52 -23.75 10.20 -16.16
N ILE A 53 -23.30 9.39 -15.20
CA ILE A 53 -22.31 9.80 -14.19
C ILE A 53 -20.98 10.20 -14.84
N LEU A 54 -20.67 9.69 -16.02
CA LEU A 54 -19.45 10.02 -16.77
C LEU A 54 -19.31 11.54 -17.03
N PHE A 55 -20.43 12.25 -17.25
CA PHE A 55 -20.42 13.69 -17.47
C PHE A 55 -19.93 14.48 -16.24
N LEU A 56 -19.95 13.88 -15.05
CA LEU A 56 -19.48 14.49 -13.82
C LEU A 56 -17.97 14.23 -13.58
N LEU A 57 -17.27 13.59 -14.49
CA LEU A 57 -15.83 13.31 -14.37
C LEU A 57 -14.99 14.56 -14.07
N PRO A 58 -15.22 15.74 -14.72
CA PRO A 58 -14.48 16.95 -14.38
C PRO A 58 -14.66 17.40 -12.93
N LEU A 59 -15.87 17.24 -12.40
CA LEU A 59 -16.18 17.55 -11.00
C LEU A 59 -15.40 16.64 -10.02
N SER A 60 -15.29 15.35 -10.36
CA SER A 60 -14.49 14.40 -9.56
C SER A 60 -13.02 14.80 -9.50
N GLY A 61 -12.47 15.30 -10.62
CA GLY A 61 -11.10 15.82 -10.67
C GLY A 61 -10.88 16.99 -9.69
N ILE A 62 -11.82 17.93 -9.65
CA ILE A 62 -11.75 19.06 -8.71
C ILE A 62 -11.79 18.56 -7.26
N ILE A 63 -12.67 17.62 -6.94
CA ILE A 63 -12.78 17.02 -5.60
C ILE A 63 -11.46 16.35 -5.19
N ILE A 64 -10.87 15.55 -6.08
CA ILE A 64 -9.62 14.85 -5.82
C ILE A 64 -8.48 15.86 -5.59
N VAL A 65 -8.33 16.87 -6.44
CA VAL A 65 -7.32 17.92 -6.28
C VAL A 65 -7.47 18.63 -4.93
N PHE A 66 -8.71 18.96 -4.56
CA PHE A 66 -8.99 19.58 -3.27
C PHE A 66 -8.59 18.67 -2.08
N MET A 67 -8.91 17.38 -2.15
CA MET A 67 -8.51 16.40 -1.13
C MET A 67 -6.96 16.30 -1.02
N TYR A 68 -6.25 16.28 -2.13
CA TYR A 68 -4.78 16.24 -2.13
C TYR A 68 -4.16 17.52 -1.59
N ASN A 69 -4.73 18.67 -1.90
CA ASN A 69 -4.28 19.95 -1.35
C ASN A 69 -4.44 20.01 0.18
N LEU A 70 -5.54 19.48 0.72
CA LEU A 70 -5.73 19.38 2.16
C LEU A 70 -4.75 18.39 2.83
N ALA A 71 -4.39 17.33 2.12
CA ALA A 71 -3.45 16.32 2.64
C ALA A 71 -1.98 16.78 2.61
N GLY A 72 -1.65 17.83 1.86
CA GLY A 72 -0.32 18.41 1.76
C GLY A 72 0.54 17.82 0.64
N LYS A 73 1.63 18.54 0.32
CA LYS A 73 2.51 18.23 -0.84
C LYS A 73 3.08 16.82 -0.86
N SER A 74 3.39 16.24 0.31
CA SER A 74 3.92 14.88 0.40
C SER A 74 2.98 13.80 -0.13
N ALA A 75 1.67 14.05 -0.14
CA ALA A 75 0.68 13.09 -0.63
C ALA A 75 0.62 13.03 -2.17
N SER A 76 1.12 14.03 -2.87
CA SER A 76 1.03 14.14 -4.34
C SER A 76 2.16 13.44 -5.10
N SER A 77 3.18 12.90 -4.42
CA SER A 77 4.35 12.28 -5.05
C SER A 77 4.07 10.88 -5.66
N GLY A 78 2.88 10.35 -5.48
CA GLY A 78 2.48 9.08 -6.08
C GLY A 78 3.33 7.90 -5.59
N THR A 79 3.54 6.91 -6.45
CA THR A 79 4.33 5.70 -6.13
C THR A 79 5.78 6.04 -5.81
N ASN A 80 6.32 7.12 -6.37
CA ASN A 80 7.68 7.59 -6.09
C ASN A 80 7.91 7.87 -4.60
N LEU A 81 6.88 8.31 -3.87
CA LEU A 81 6.97 8.52 -2.43
C LEU A 81 7.37 7.25 -1.68
N VAL A 82 6.78 6.11 -2.05
CA VAL A 82 7.08 4.82 -1.40
C VAL A 82 8.47 4.32 -1.79
N ILE A 83 8.86 4.51 -3.05
CA ILE A 83 10.20 4.16 -3.55
C ILE A 83 11.25 5.01 -2.83
N SER A 84 11.06 6.32 -2.75
CA SER A 84 11.96 7.22 -2.02
C SER A 84 12.06 6.87 -0.53
N ALA A 85 10.96 6.44 0.09
CA ALA A 85 10.96 6.01 1.49
C ALA A 85 11.88 4.81 1.72
N ILE A 86 11.94 3.89 0.77
CA ILE A 86 12.80 2.72 0.87
C ILE A 86 14.26 3.07 0.54
N GLN A 87 14.49 3.93 -0.46
CA GLN A 87 15.84 4.30 -0.90
C GLN A 87 16.50 5.36 0.00
N SER A 88 15.74 6.36 0.42
CA SER A 88 16.26 7.58 1.07
C SER A 88 15.74 7.81 2.50
N ASN A 89 15.04 6.84 3.09
CA ASN A 89 14.39 6.96 4.42
C ASN A 89 13.39 8.14 4.50
N GLU A 90 12.79 8.54 3.39
CA GLU A 90 11.73 9.55 3.43
C GLU A 90 10.49 9.01 4.15
N GLU A 91 9.80 9.88 4.85
CA GLU A 91 8.60 9.50 5.58
C GLU A 91 7.39 9.36 4.64
N VAL A 92 6.73 8.20 4.68
CA VAL A 92 5.41 8.02 4.05
C VAL A 92 4.34 8.30 5.11
N PRO A 93 3.60 9.41 5.02
CA PRO A 93 2.55 9.69 5.98
C PRO A 93 1.43 8.65 5.91
N ALA A 94 0.96 8.15 7.06
CA ALA A 94 -0.14 7.17 7.10
C ALA A 94 -1.43 7.66 6.44
N ARG A 95 -1.65 8.98 6.41
CA ARG A 95 -2.79 9.64 5.74
C ARG A 95 -2.84 9.43 4.21
N VAL A 96 -1.73 9.02 3.60
CA VAL A 96 -1.65 8.75 2.16
C VAL A 96 -2.51 7.54 1.79
N ALA A 97 -2.55 6.49 2.63
CA ALA A 97 -3.33 5.28 2.36
C ALA A 97 -4.84 5.54 2.20
N PRO A 98 -5.56 6.17 3.16
CA PRO A 98 -6.98 6.45 2.97
C PRO A 98 -7.24 7.43 1.84
N LEU A 99 -6.36 8.41 1.62
CA LEU A 99 -6.49 9.38 0.53
C LEU A 99 -6.49 8.68 -0.83
N ILE A 100 -5.56 7.76 -1.06
CA ILE A 100 -5.44 7.01 -2.32
C ILE A 100 -6.64 6.09 -2.52
N ILE A 101 -7.08 5.38 -1.48
CA ILE A 101 -8.25 4.52 -1.56
C ILE A 101 -9.48 5.34 -2.00
N ILE A 102 -9.74 6.45 -1.33
CA ILE A 102 -10.92 7.29 -1.61
C ILE A 102 -10.82 7.93 -3.01
N SER A 103 -9.68 8.52 -3.36
CA SER A 103 -9.50 9.14 -4.68
C SER A 103 -9.60 8.13 -5.83
N THR A 104 -9.09 6.92 -5.65
CA THR A 104 -9.21 5.85 -6.65
C THR A 104 -10.65 5.38 -6.80
N ILE A 105 -11.39 5.24 -5.71
CA ILE A 105 -12.83 4.90 -5.73
C ILE A 105 -13.62 5.99 -6.46
N ILE A 106 -13.39 7.26 -6.13
CA ILE A 106 -14.03 8.41 -6.80
C ILE A 106 -13.71 8.39 -8.31
N THR A 107 -12.45 8.21 -8.68
CA THR A 107 -12.06 8.14 -10.09
C THR A 107 -12.82 7.06 -10.85
N HIS A 108 -12.91 5.85 -10.28
CA HIS A 108 -13.64 4.74 -10.92
C HIS A 108 -15.15 4.97 -10.98
N LEU A 109 -15.72 5.59 -9.94
CA LEU A 109 -17.15 5.93 -9.91
C LEU A 109 -17.55 6.85 -11.07
N PHE A 110 -16.73 7.85 -11.36
CA PHE A 110 -16.98 8.81 -12.43
C PHE A 110 -16.39 8.40 -13.80
N GLY A 111 -15.88 7.17 -13.92
CA GLY A 111 -15.43 6.60 -15.20
C GLY A 111 -14.02 6.97 -15.60
N GLY A 112 -13.23 7.58 -14.72
CA GLY A 112 -11.81 7.79 -14.96
C GLY A 112 -11.03 6.46 -14.87
N SER A 113 -9.95 6.38 -15.64
CA SER A 113 -9.03 5.23 -15.61
C SER A 113 -7.89 5.51 -14.65
N ALA A 114 -7.92 4.91 -13.46
CA ALA A 114 -6.82 4.95 -12.50
C ALA A 114 -6.22 3.55 -12.32
N GLY A 115 -4.89 3.46 -12.34
CA GLY A 115 -4.17 2.20 -12.10
C GLY A 115 -4.37 1.72 -10.67
N ARG A 116 -4.69 0.44 -10.52
CA ARG A 116 -4.85 -0.20 -9.20
C ARG A 116 -3.50 -0.60 -8.60
N GLU A 117 -2.51 -0.85 -9.47
CA GLU A 117 -1.16 -1.30 -9.09
C GLU A 117 -0.47 -0.24 -8.22
N GLY A 118 -0.39 0.98 -8.71
CA GLY A 118 0.21 2.09 -7.96
C GLY A 118 -0.53 2.40 -6.66
N ALA A 119 -1.86 2.29 -6.66
CA ALA A 119 -2.67 2.46 -5.46
C ALA A 119 -2.34 1.37 -4.42
N ALA A 120 -2.25 0.09 -4.84
CA ALA A 120 -1.90 -1.02 -3.95
C ALA A 120 -0.53 -0.83 -3.29
N LEU A 121 0.47 -0.43 -4.07
CA LEU A 121 1.83 -0.18 -3.57
C LEU A 121 1.87 0.95 -2.56
N GLN A 122 1.21 2.06 -2.86
CA GLN A 122 1.19 3.23 -1.98
C GLN A 122 0.42 2.96 -0.68
N VAL A 123 -0.73 2.30 -0.76
CA VAL A 123 -1.51 1.90 0.42
C VAL A 123 -0.71 0.92 1.27
N GLY A 124 -0.17 -0.12 0.65
CA GLY A 124 0.63 -1.13 1.34
C GLY A 124 1.89 -0.55 1.97
N GLY A 125 2.64 0.26 1.23
CA GLY A 125 3.86 0.91 1.72
C GLY A 125 3.59 1.92 2.84
N SER A 126 2.53 2.73 2.72
CA SER A 126 2.14 3.70 3.75
C SER A 126 1.76 3.02 5.07
N ILE A 127 0.98 1.94 5.00
CA ILE A 127 0.58 1.17 6.18
C ILE A 127 1.76 0.37 6.74
N GLY A 128 2.62 -0.19 5.88
CA GLY A 128 3.84 -0.86 6.29
C GLY A 128 4.77 0.07 7.07
N ASN A 129 4.98 1.29 6.58
CA ASN A 129 5.75 2.32 7.27
C ASN A 129 5.12 2.72 8.62
N PHE A 130 3.80 2.89 8.65
CA PHE A 130 3.08 3.19 9.88
C PHE A 130 3.25 2.10 10.93
N LEU A 131 3.09 0.83 10.56
CA LEU A 131 3.25 -0.30 11.46
C LEU A 131 4.70 -0.44 11.94
N ALA A 132 5.69 -0.20 11.07
CA ALA A 132 7.09 -0.20 11.46
C ALA A 132 7.39 0.86 12.54
N LYS A 133 6.81 2.06 12.42
CA LYS A 133 6.90 3.12 13.43
C LYS A 133 6.24 2.73 14.75
N VAL A 134 5.05 2.14 14.70
CA VAL A 134 4.35 1.66 15.90
C VAL A 134 5.14 0.56 16.61
N LEU A 135 5.80 -0.31 15.86
CA LEU A 135 6.65 -1.38 16.39
C LEU A 135 8.06 -0.93 16.76
N HIS A 136 8.38 0.36 16.58
CA HIS A 136 9.70 0.95 16.86
C HIS A 136 10.84 0.21 16.15
N PHE A 137 10.65 -0.11 14.88
CA PHE A 137 11.66 -0.75 14.05
C PHE A 137 12.77 0.24 13.65
N ASP A 138 13.98 -0.27 13.49
CA ASP A 138 15.09 0.49 12.92
C ASP A 138 14.87 0.74 11.40
N ASP A 139 15.73 1.54 10.79
CA ASP A 139 15.59 1.92 9.38
C ASP A 139 15.62 0.72 8.42
N LYS A 140 16.40 -0.32 8.74
CA LYS A 140 16.50 -1.53 7.92
C LYS A 140 15.21 -2.36 8.02
N ASP A 141 14.74 -2.60 9.21
CA ASP A 141 13.51 -3.33 9.48
C ASP A 141 12.29 -2.57 8.93
N THR A 142 12.31 -1.23 8.99
CA THR A 142 11.27 -0.37 8.40
C THR A 142 11.17 -0.54 6.90
N ARG A 143 12.29 -0.57 6.18
CA ARG A 143 12.30 -0.83 4.73
C ARG A 143 11.70 -2.19 4.39
N ILE A 144 12.08 -3.23 5.12
CA ILE A 144 11.52 -4.57 4.94
C ILE A 144 10.01 -4.58 5.20
N MET A 145 9.57 -3.86 6.23
CA MET A 145 8.14 -3.76 6.58
C MET A 145 7.32 -3.02 5.51
N ILE A 146 7.88 -1.98 4.90
CA ILE A 146 7.27 -1.28 3.75
C ILE A 146 7.11 -2.26 2.57
N MET A 147 8.16 -3.03 2.22
CA MET A 147 8.12 -4.03 1.16
C MET A 147 7.10 -5.14 1.44
N CYS A 148 7.05 -5.63 2.67
CA CYS A 148 6.02 -6.59 3.11
C CYS A 148 4.61 -6.02 2.94
N GLY A 149 4.43 -4.75 3.28
CA GLY A 149 3.16 -4.04 3.11
C GLY A 149 2.76 -3.91 1.64
N MET A 150 3.69 -3.51 0.77
CA MET A 150 3.48 -3.44 -0.68
C MET A 150 3.04 -4.80 -1.22
N SER A 151 3.78 -5.87 -0.91
CA SER A 151 3.48 -7.24 -1.33
C SER A 151 2.11 -7.71 -0.84
N ALA A 152 1.79 -7.47 0.43
CA ALA A 152 0.53 -7.91 1.02
C ALA A 152 -0.68 -7.23 0.38
N CYS A 153 -0.64 -5.90 0.20
CA CYS A 153 -1.72 -5.16 -0.43
C CYS A 153 -1.89 -5.52 -1.91
N PHE A 154 -0.79 -5.64 -2.66
CA PHE A 154 -0.82 -6.06 -4.05
C PHE A 154 -1.38 -7.47 -4.20
N SER A 155 -0.92 -8.40 -3.36
CA SER A 155 -1.43 -9.78 -3.34
C SER A 155 -2.93 -9.85 -3.05
N ALA A 156 -3.42 -9.04 -2.12
CA ALA A 156 -4.83 -8.99 -1.75
C ALA A 156 -5.72 -8.47 -2.89
N LEU A 157 -5.22 -7.52 -3.70
CA LEU A 157 -5.96 -6.96 -4.83
C LEU A 157 -5.97 -7.86 -6.06
N PHE A 158 -4.85 -8.53 -6.34
CA PHE A 158 -4.66 -9.26 -7.60
C PHE A 158 -4.67 -10.80 -7.44
N GLY A 159 -4.64 -11.31 -6.20
CA GLY A 159 -4.62 -12.75 -5.92
C GLY A 159 -3.32 -13.45 -6.33
N THR A 160 -2.20 -12.71 -6.42
CA THR A 160 -0.91 -13.19 -6.93
C THR A 160 0.23 -13.04 -5.91
N PRO A 161 0.27 -13.85 -4.82
CA PRO A 161 1.20 -13.62 -3.72
C PRO A 161 2.68 -13.74 -4.13
N ILE A 162 3.05 -14.69 -4.98
CA ILE A 162 4.43 -14.88 -5.41
C ILE A 162 4.87 -13.71 -6.30
N ALA A 163 4.05 -13.34 -7.28
CA ALA A 163 4.34 -12.19 -8.14
C ALA A 163 4.43 -10.89 -7.36
N ALA A 164 3.55 -10.70 -6.37
CA ALA A 164 3.58 -9.54 -5.49
C ALA A 164 4.88 -9.41 -4.69
N ALA A 165 5.39 -10.52 -4.17
CA ALA A 165 6.66 -10.55 -3.43
C ALA A 165 7.84 -10.19 -4.34
N ILE A 166 7.93 -10.82 -5.52
CA ILE A 166 8.99 -10.55 -6.50
C ILE A 166 8.92 -9.09 -6.97
N PHE A 167 7.72 -8.60 -7.31
CA PHE A 167 7.52 -7.23 -7.77
C PHE A 167 7.95 -6.19 -6.73
N SER A 168 7.65 -6.41 -5.45
CA SER A 168 8.05 -5.49 -4.39
C SER A 168 9.56 -5.44 -4.18
N MET A 169 10.29 -6.52 -4.46
CA MET A 169 11.75 -6.53 -4.44
C MET A 169 12.35 -5.88 -5.68
N GLU A 170 11.78 -6.11 -6.86
CA GLU A 170 12.28 -5.59 -8.13
C GLU A 170 12.09 -4.08 -8.27
N VAL A 171 10.96 -3.53 -7.81
CA VAL A 171 10.66 -2.10 -7.89
C VAL A 171 11.67 -1.24 -7.12
N ILE A 172 12.45 -1.85 -6.22
CA ILE A 172 13.38 -1.17 -5.30
C ILE A 172 14.84 -1.35 -5.71
N SER A 173 15.11 -2.35 -6.54
CA SER A 173 16.45 -2.60 -7.04
C SER A 173 16.84 -1.59 -8.12
#